data_7cd66ad206d500498f1ad6b81f0e0780
#
_entry.id   7cd66ad206d500498f1ad6b81f0e0780
#
_cell.length_a   1.000
_cell.length_b   1.000
_cell.length_c   1.000
_cell.angle_alpha   90.00
_cell.angle_beta   90.00
_cell.angle_gamma   90.00
#
_symmetry.space_group_name_H-M   'P 1'
#
loop_
_entity.id
_entity.type
_entity.pdbx_description
1 polymer ?
#
loop_
_entity_poly.entity_id
_entity_poly.type
_entity_poly.pdbx_seq_one_letter_code
_entity_poly.pdbx_strand_id
1 'polypeptide(L)'
;MAAYTGETWIAQEARRYHIMFEKIINEAAYILRKRKQFKGLEKIGVYAAKVDPFNEWEELIMEAMVETRRYDEAEELYTDVVDYYLRECGIYPSSRLLEILEKYSNQMNHAHEILENIQEGMNEQEETERSGYFCSYPVFRGIYQASIRIMKRTRVPVYLMLCTLEDEEDRQVQSETKINKYSRQLKKCVGESIRYSDIYTSYGKVQFLIMLIGIKREDCEIVKKRINRQFAKKNPRVAEKYHVNSIVCEL
;
A
#
# COMPACT_ATOMS: atom_id res chain seq x y z
N MET A 1 -37.25 -26.27 -14.00
CA MET A 1 -35.98 -26.69 -13.39
C MET A 1 -34.83 -26.96 -14.41
N ALA A 2 -34.92 -26.46 -15.64
CA ALA A 2 -33.91 -26.75 -16.69
C ALA A 2 -33.00 -25.55 -17.06
N ALA A 3 -33.17 -24.40 -16.42
CA ALA A 3 -32.40 -23.19 -16.76
C ALA A 3 -31.03 -23.05 -16.04
N TYR A 4 -30.75 -23.85 -14.99
CA TYR A 4 -29.55 -23.72 -14.16
C TYR A 4 -28.35 -24.60 -14.58
N THR A 5 -28.56 -25.56 -15.48
CA THR A 5 -27.48 -26.49 -15.91
C THR A 5 -26.52 -25.89 -16.92
N GLY A 6 -26.91 -24.88 -17.67
CA GLY A 6 -26.06 -24.21 -18.66
C GLY A 6 -24.99 -23.29 -18.02
N GLU A 7 -25.36 -22.59 -16.95
CA GLU A 7 -24.44 -21.68 -16.25
C GLU A 7 -23.34 -22.43 -15.49
N THR A 8 -23.66 -23.58 -14.91
CA THR A 8 -22.70 -24.42 -14.18
C THR A 8 -21.61 -24.98 -15.10
N TRP A 9 -22.00 -25.38 -16.32
CA TRP A 9 -21.04 -25.88 -17.31
C TRP A 9 -20.09 -24.77 -17.78
N ILE A 10 -20.60 -23.59 -18.08
CA ILE A 10 -19.77 -22.42 -18.47
C ILE A 10 -18.77 -22.09 -17.38
N ALA A 11 -19.20 -22.06 -16.12
CA ALA A 11 -18.32 -21.79 -14.98
C ALA A 11 -17.21 -22.87 -14.82
N GLN A 12 -17.54 -24.15 -15.06
CA GLN A 12 -16.58 -25.24 -15.00
C GLN A 12 -15.54 -25.15 -16.13
N GLU A 13 -15.98 -24.88 -17.38
CA GLU A 13 -15.06 -24.68 -18.49
C GLU A 13 -14.21 -23.42 -18.33
N ALA A 14 -14.77 -22.31 -17.89
CA ALA A 14 -14.02 -21.10 -17.59
C ALA A 14 -12.91 -21.37 -16.56
N ARG A 15 -13.23 -22.08 -15.46
CA ARG A 15 -12.25 -22.51 -14.46
C ARG A 15 -11.15 -23.41 -15.04
N ARG A 16 -11.52 -24.32 -15.91
CA ARG A 16 -10.57 -25.22 -16.59
C ARG A 16 -9.59 -24.44 -17.46
N TYR A 17 -10.10 -23.49 -18.27
CA TYR A 17 -9.26 -22.63 -19.10
C TYR A 17 -8.37 -21.72 -18.26
N HIS A 18 -8.88 -21.21 -17.16
CA HIS A 18 -8.10 -20.40 -16.22
C HIS A 18 -6.91 -21.18 -15.63
N ILE A 19 -7.13 -22.38 -15.12
CA ILE A 19 -6.06 -23.25 -14.59
C ILE A 19 -5.04 -23.60 -15.69
N MET A 20 -5.50 -23.84 -16.91
CA MET A 20 -4.60 -24.13 -18.04
C MET A 20 -3.78 -22.90 -18.42
N PHE A 21 -4.37 -21.72 -18.43
CA PHE A 21 -3.71 -20.46 -18.68
C PHE A 21 -2.61 -20.19 -17.64
N GLU A 22 -2.92 -20.28 -16.35
CA GLU A 22 -1.94 -20.15 -15.27
C GLU A 22 -0.76 -21.10 -15.45
N LYS A 23 -1.04 -22.36 -15.73
CA LYS A 23 0.00 -23.37 -15.95
C LYS A 23 0.92 -23.00 -17.10
N ILE A 24 0.38 -22.57 -18.24
CA ILE A 24 1.15 -22.18 -19.43
C ILE A 24 2.03 -20.96 -19.12
N ILE A 25 1.47 -19.94 -18.49
CA ILE A 25 2.22 -18.73 -18.13
C ILE A 25 3.36 -19.06 -17.15
N ASN A 26 3.10 -19.88 -16.14
CA ASN A 26 4.11 -20.28 -15.16
C ASN A 26 5.23 -21.13 -15.78
N GLU A 27 4.91 -22.06 -16.69
CA GLU A 27 5.90 -22.84 -17.43
C GLU A 27 6.75 -21.96 -18.36
N ALA A 28 6.11 -21.03 -19.08
CA ALA A 28 6.82 -20.06 -19.92
C ALA A 28 7.74 -19.16 -19.07
N ALA A 29 7.26 -18.65 -17.94
CA ALA A 29 8.05 -17.86 -17.01
C ALA A 29 9.27 -18.63 -16.50
N TYR A 30 9.09 -19.88 -16.11
CA TYR A 30 10.19 -20.76 -15.68
C TYR A 30 11.28 -20.91 -16.76
N ILE A 31 10.88 -21.13 -18.03
CA ILE A 31 11.82 -21.26 -19.15
C ILE A 31 12.57 -19.94 -19.39
N LEU A 32 11.85 -18.82 -19.36
CA LEU A 32 12.42 -17.49 -19.59
C LEU A 32 13.40 -17.09 -18.49
N ARG A 33 13.10 -17.41 -17.22
CA ARG A 33 14.02 -17.24 -16.09
C ARG A 33 15.32 -18.03 -16.29
N LYS A 34 15.19 -19.31 -16.63
CA LYS A 34 16.38 -20.15 -16.90
C LYS A 34 17.25 -19.62 -18.03
N ARG A 35 16.63 -19.03 -19.05
CA ARG A 35 17.34 -18.44 -20.20
C ARG A 35 17.78 -17.00 -19.98
N LYS A 36 17.50 -16.40 -18.81
CA LYS A 36 17.73 -14.99 -18.48
C LYS A 36 17.11 -14.03 -19.50
N GLN A 37 15.98 -14.42 -20.08
CA GLN A 37 15.25 -13.62 -21.08
C GLN A 37 14.21 -12.72 -20.40
N PHE A 38 14.67 -11.76 -19.58
CA PHE A 38 13.81 -10.92 -18.75
C PHE A 38 12.86 -10.03 -19.54
N LYS A 39 13.25 -9.55 -20.73
CA LYS A 39 12.31 -8.84 -21.63
C LYS A 39 11.14 -9.72 -22.09
N GLY A 40 11.37 -11.02 -22.24
CA GLY A 40 10.31 -11.98 -22.53
C GLY A 40 9.42 -12.21 -21.32
N LEU A 41 10.02 -12.31 -20.11
CA LEU A 41 9.31 -12.47 -18.84
C LEU A 41 8.35 -11.30 -18.60
N GLU A 42 8.82 -10.07 -18.79
CA GLU A 42 8.00 -8.86 -18.70
C GLU A 42 6.81 -8.88 -19.66
N LYS A 43 7.06 -9.23 -20.93
CA LYS A 43 5.99 -9.31 -21.94
C LYS A 43 4.89 -10.30 -21.59
N ILE A 44 5.26 -11.51 -21.11
CA ILE A 44 4.25 -12.49 -20.72
C ILE A 44 3.52 -12.06 -19.45
N GLY A 45 4.18 -11.41 -18.48
CA GLY A 45 3.55 -10.83 -17.29
C GLY A 45 2.52 -9.77 -17.67
N VAL A 46 2.89 -8.80 -18.53
CA VAL A 46 1.96 -7.76 -19.03
C VAL A 46 0.77 -8.37 -19.77
N TYR A 47 1.01 -9.42 -20.58
CA TYR A 47 -0.08 -10.12 -21.27
C TYR A 47 -0.99 -10.84 -20.27
N ALA A 48 -0.42 -11.53 -19.30
CA ALA A 48 -1.17 -12.28 -18.30
C ALA A 48 -2.01 -11.37 -17.42
N ALA A 49 -1.46 -10.25 -16.97
CA ALA A 49 -2.20 -9.24 -16.19
C ALA A 49 -3.40 -8.63 -16.95
N LYS A 50 -3.30 -8.52 -18.29
CA LYS A 50 -4.44 -8.06 -19.11
C LYS A 50 -5.54 -9.09 -19.25
N VAL A 51 -5.19 -10.39 -19.29
CA VAL A 51 -6.14 -11.49 -19.47
C VAL A 51 -6.79 -11.87 -18.15
N ASP A 52 -6.04 -11.80 -17.07
CA ASP A 52 -6.44 -12.21 -15.73
C ASP A 52 -5.92 -11.23 -14.67
N PRO A 53 -6.60 -10.08 -14.49
CA PRO A 53 -6.10 -8.96 -13.68
C PRO A 53 -6.14 -9.21 -12.16
N PHE A 54 -6.63 -10.38 -11.69
CA PHE A 54 -6.75 -10.68 -10.26
C PHE A 54 -5.74 -11.71 -9.75
N ASN A 55 -4.75 -12.08 -10.55
CA ASN A 55 -3.81 -13.16 -10.24
C ASN A 55 -2.34 -12.68 -10.07
N GLU A 56 -2.14 -11.42 -9.67
CA GLU A 56 -0.83 -10.84 -9.30
C GLU A 56 0.32 -11.14 -10.30
N TRP A 57 0.02 -11.15 -11.61
CA TRP A 57 1.02 -11.34 -12.68
C TRP A 57 2.07 -10.23 -12.72
N GLU A 58 1.83 -9.15 -12.02
CA GLU A 58 2.75 -8.04 -11.78
C GLU A 58 4.05 -8.51 -11.11
N GLU A 59 4.03 -9.65 -10.38
CA GLU A 59 5.23 -10.29 -9.86
C GLU A 59 6.25 -10.58 -10.98
N LEU A 60 5.80 -11.07 -12.14
CA LEU A 60 6.68 -11.39 -13.26
C LEU A 60 7.27 -10.15 -13.91
N ILE A 61 6.47 -9.07 -13.97
CA ILE A 61 6.89 -7.77 -14.52
C ILE A 61 7.94 -7.16 -13.60
N MET A 62 7.66 -7.12 -12.31
CA MET A 62 8.55 -6.55 -11.29
C MET A 62 9.87 -7.33 -11.22
N GLU A 63 9.82 -8.67 -11.22
CA GLU A 63 11.01 -9.51 -11.27
C GLU A 63 11.88 -9.18 -12.49
N ALA A 64 11.27 -9.03 -13.68
CA ALA A 64 11.99 -8.67 -14.90
C ALA A 64 12.61 -7.28 -14.82
N MET A 65 11.92 -6.30 -14.23
CA MET A 65 12.44 -4.94 -14.00
C MET A 65 13.64 -4.97 -13.06
N VAL A 66 13.55 -5.67 -11.94
CA VAL A 66 14.64 -5.81 -10.96
C VAL A 66 15.87 -6.48 -11.59
N GLU A 67 15.71 -7.56 -12.32
CA GLU A 67 16.81 -8.28 -12.97
C GLU A 67 17.44 -7.48 -14.13
N THR A 68 16.72 -6.52 -14.70
CA THR A 68 17.22 -5.57 -15.71
C THR A 68 17.68 -4.23 -15.12
N ARG A 69 17.73 -4.10 -13.79
CA ARG A 69 18.14 -2.92 -13.02
C ARG A 69 17.27 -1.67 -13.24
N ARG A 70 16.01 -1.86 -13.61
CA ARG A 70 15.00 -0.78 -13.72
C ARG A 70 14.24 -0.65 -12.40
N TYR A 71 14.92 -0.18 -11.41
CA TYR A 71 14.47 -0.22 -10.02
C TYR A 71 13.41 0.82 -9.70
N ASP A 72 13.55 2.02 -10.24
CA ASP A 72 12.58 3.09 -10.07
C ASP A 72 11.22 2.69 -10.67
N GLU A 73 11.23 2.05 -11.85
CA GLU A 73 10.03 1.53 -12.48
C GLU A 73 9.40 0.37 -11.68
N ALA A 74 10.22 -0.46 -11.03
CA ALA A 74 9.71 -1.54 -10.18
C ALA A 74 9.04 -1.00 -8.90
N GLU A 75 9.57 0.08 -8.32
CA GLU A 75 8.99 0.75 -7.15
C GLU A 75 7.69 1.48 -7.51
N GLU A 76 7.65 2.15 -8.65
CA GLU A 76 6.45 2.78 -9.18
C GLU A 76 5.36 1.74 -9.44
N LEU A 77 5.69 0.64 -10.14
CA LEU A 77 4.76 -0.47 -10.37
C LEU A 77 4.24 -1.05 -9.06
N TYR A 78 5.09 -1.27 -8.06
CA TYR A 78 4.67 -1.77 -6.75
C TYR A 78 3.65 -0.82 -6.10
N THR A 79 3.91 0.48 -6.14
CA THR A 79 3.03 1.49 -5.57
C THR A 79 1.67 1.49 -6.25
N ASP A 80 1.65 1.41 -7.59
CA ASP A 80 0.43 1.35 -8.39
C ASP A 80 -0.38 0.07 -8.11
N VAL A 81 0.30 -1.07 -8.00
CA VAL A 81 -0.33 -2.36 -7.69
C VAL A 81 -0.94 -2.34 -6.29
N VAL A 82 -0.21 -1.87 -5.28
CA VAL A 82 -0.74 -1.73 -3.91
C VAL A 82 -1.95 -0.80 -3.89
N ASP A 83 -1.87 0.34 -4.55
CA ASP A 83 -2.98 1.29 -4.64
C ASP A 83 -4.21 0.67 -5.35
N TYR A 84 -3.99 -0.09 -6.41
CA TYR A 84 -5.06 -0.78 -7.13
C TYR A 84 -5.74 -1.84 -6.24
N TYR A 85 -4.97 -2.76 -5.63
CA TYR A 85 -5.54 -3.80 -4.77
C TYR A 85 -6.26 -3.23 -3.54
N LEU A 86 -5.73 -2.17 -2.94
CA LEU A 86 -6.40 -1.49 -1.83
C LEU A 86 -7.72 -0.83 -2.25
N ARG A 87 -7.78 -0.26 -3.48
CA ARG A 87 -8.98 0.43 -3.97
C ARG A 87 -10.06 -0.55 -4.41
N GLU A 88 -9.69 -1.59 -5.16
CA GLU A 88 -10.64 -2.51 -5.78
C GLU A 88 -11.00 -3.68 -4.86
N CYS A 89 -10.01 -4.28 -4.18
CA CYS A 89 -10.20 -5.47 -3.37
C CYS A 89 -10.24 -5.17 -1.86
N GLY A 90 -9.71 -4.04 -1.42
CA GLY A 90 -9.60 -3.69 0.00
C GLY A 90 -8.58 -4.52 0.78
N ILE A 91 -7.69 -5.21 0.08
CA ILE A 91 -6.62 -6.04 0.64
C ILE A 91 -5.28 -5.60 0.08
N TYR A 92 -4.20 -5.95 0.75
CA TYR A 92 -2.85 -5.82 0.19
C TYR A 92 -2.56 -6.97 -0.78
N PRO A 93 -1.76 -6.73 -1.82
CA PRO A 93 -1.21 -7.81 -2.63
C PRO A 93 -0.33 -8.74 -1.79
N SER A 94 0.08 -9.87 -2.35
CA SER A 94 0.88 -10.87 -1.66
C SER A 94 2.21 -10.30 -1.14
N SER A 95 2.77 -10.95 -0.10
CA SER A 95 4.10 -10.60 0.43
C SER A 95 5.22 -10.79 -0.59
N ARG A 96 4.97 -11.54 -1.65
CA ARG A 96 5.97 -11.89 -2.66
C ARG A 96 6.42 -10.70 -3.51
N LEU A 97 5.52 -9.78 -3.83
CA LEU A 97 5.89 -8.50 -4.46
C LEU A 97 6.84 -7.68 -3.58
N LEU A 98 6.58 -7.68 -2.27
CA LEU A 98 7.45 -7.03 -1.31
C LEU A 98 8.83 -7.72 -1.21
N GLU A 99 8.87 -9.06 -1.22
CA GLU A 99 10.12 -9.84 -1.19
C GLU A 99 11.01 -9.57 -2.41
N ILE A 100 10.40 -9.36 -3.59
CA ILE A 100 11.15 -9.00 -4.81
C ILE A 100 11.82 -7.63 -4.63
N LEU A 101 11.12 -6.64 -4.09
CA LEU A 101 11.69 -5.32 -3.80
C LEU A 101 12.76 -5.36 -2.70
N GLU A 102 12.53 -6.13 -1.62
CA GLU A 102 13.51 -6.30 -0.55
C GLU A 102 14.80 -6.96 -1.06
N LYS A 103 14.67 -7.98 -1.94
CA LYS A 103 15.82 -8.61 -2.60
C LYS A 103 16.63 -7.63 -3.42
N TYR A 104 15.96 -6.71 -4.09
CA TYR A 104 16.60 -5.66 -4.86
C TYR A 104 17.33 -4.64 -3.97
N SER A 105 16.69 -4.14 -2.94
CA SER A 105 17.30 -3.21 -1.99
C SER A 105 18.63 -3.73 -1.42
N ASN A 106 18.77 -5.05 -1.28
CA ASN A 106 20.01 -5.69 -0.86
C ASN A 106 21.06 -5.82 -1.98
N GLN A 107 20.70 -5.60 -3.25
CA GLN A 107 21.62 -5.69 -4.41
C GLN A 107 22.16 -4.33 -4.86
N MET A 108 21.65 -3.24 -4.34
CA MET A 108 22.18 -1.91 -4.61
C MET A 108 23.60 -1.76 -4.04
N ASN A 109 24.57 -1.82 -4.91
CA ASN A 109 25.97 -1.50 -4.57
C ASN A 109 26.15 0.02 -4.61
N HIS A 110 25.94 0.68 -3.47
CA HIS A 110 26.28 2.10 -3.28
C HIS A 110 27.79 2.36 -3.14
N ALA A 111 28.63 1.42 -3.55
CA ALA A 111 30.06 1.40 -3.23
C ALA A 111 30.91 2.55 -3.81
N HIS A 112 30.33 3.42 -4.64
CA HIS A 112 31.07 4.51 -5.31
C HIS A 112 30.46 5.90 -5.17
N GLU A 113 29.39 6.05 -4.40
CA GLU A 113 28.82 7.38 -4.14
C GLU A 113 29.51 8.05 -2.95
N ILE A 114 29.89 9.32 -3.13
CA ILE A 114 30.41 10.15 -2.04
C ILE A 114 29.27 10.38 -1.05
N LEU A 115 29.53 10.33 0.25
CA LEU A 115 28.52 10.44 1.30
C LEU A 115 27.64 11.70 1.18
N GLU A 116 28.21 12.80 0.69
CA GLU A 116 27.50 14.04 0.42
C GLU A 116 26.42 13.87 -0.66
N ASN A 117 26.75 13.19 -1.76
CA ASN A 117 25.78 12.93 -2.86
C ASN A 117 24.66 12.00 -2.39
N ILE A 118 24.99 10.99 -1.60
CA ILE A 118 24.02 10.09 -0.98
C ILE A 118 23.11 10.88 -0.04
N GLN A 119 23.66 11.76 0.76
CA GLN A 119 22.90 12.58 1.71
C GLN A 119 22.01 13.59 0.99
N GLU A 120 22.48 14.20 -0.11
CA GLU A 120 21.66 15.09 -0.94
C GLU A 120 20.50 14.35 -1.59
N GLY A 121 20.72 13.13 -2.09
CA GLY A 121 19.66 12.29 -2.66
C GLY A 121 18.63 11.78 -1.63
N MET A 122 19.00 11.74 -0.35
CA MET A 122 18.09 11.35 0.74
C MET A 122 17.34 12.53 1.37
N ASN A 123 17.75 13.78 1.08
CA ASN A 123 17.08 14.96 1.60
C ASN A 123 15.72 15.13 0.92
N GLU A 124 14.68 15.33 1.72
CA GLU A 124 13.35 15.68 1.20
C GLU A 124 13.42 17.02 0.45
N GLN A 125 12.80 17.08 -0.73
CA GLN A 125 12.55 18.35 -1.39
C GLN A 125 11.56 19.15 -0.56
N GLU A 126 11.86 20.39 -0.26
CA GLU A 126 11.20 21.30 0.71
C GLU A 126 9.69 21.59 0.48
N GLU A 127 8.96 20.77 -0.26
CA GLU A 127 7.61 21.13 -0.74
C GLU A 127 6.46 20.99 0.27
N THR A 128 6.64 20.43 1.48
CA THR A 128 5.49 20.26 2.40
C THR A 128 5.81 20.43 3.88
N GLU A 129 6.26 21.58 4.28
CA GLU A 129 6.64 21.91 5.67
C GLU A 129 5.55 21.77 6.76
N ARG A 130 4.35 21.29 6.49
CA ARG A 130 3.24 21.29 7.48
C ARG A 130 2.40 20.03 7.57
N SER A 131 2.73 18.95 6.87
CA SER A 131 1.98 17.70 6.93
C SER A 131 2.84 16.56 7.42
N GLY A 132 2.21 15.54 8.03
CA GLY A 132 2.90 14.29 8.36
C GLY A 132 3.43 13.58 7.12
N TYR A 133 4.44 12.75 7.30
CA TYR A 133 5.08 12.02 6.21
C TYR A 133 4.20 10.86 5.72
N PHE A 134 3.75 10.95 4.46
CA PHE A 134 3.02 9.86 3.82
C PHE A 134 3.98 8.94 3.11
N CYS A 135 3.88 7.64 3.37
CA CYS A 135 4.69 6.63 2.68
C CYS A 135 3.87 5.39 2.32
N SER A 136 4.43 4.54 1.48
CA SER A 136 3.85 3.23 1.21
C SER A 136 3.88 2.32 2.45
N TYR A 137 3.01 1.32 2.50
CA TYR A 137 2.95 0.41 3.65
C TYR A 137 4.26 -0.34 3.94
N PRO A 138 5.02 -0.82 2.93
CA PRO A 138 6.32 -1.44 3.19
C PRO A 138 7.32 -0.49 3.85
N VAL A 139 7.40 0.76 3.38
CA VAL A 139 8.24 1.80 3.98
C VAL A 139 7.78 2.08 5.41
N PHE A 140 6.47 2.24 5.62
CA PHE A 140 5.88 2.41 6.95
C PHE A 140 6.26 1.27 7.88
N ARG A 141 6.16 0.01 7.43
CA ARG A 141 6.54 -1.18 8.19
C ARG A 141 8.01 -1.16 8.58
N GLY A 142 8.90 -0.79 7.65
CA GLY A 142 10.33 -0.66 7.92
C GLY A 142 10.61 0.40 8.99
N ILE A 143 10.02 1.58 8.86
CA ILE A 143 10.16 2.66 9.84
C ILE A 143 9.56 2.25 11.19
N TYR A 144 8.41 1.58 11.21
CA TYR A 144 7.80 1.02 12.41
C TYR A 144 8.76 0.08 13.15
N GLN A 145 9.35 -0.88 12.45
CA GLN A 145 10.31 -1.81 13.05
C GLN A 145 11.55 -1.11 13.60
N ALA A 146 12.08 -0.11 12.89
CA ALA A 146 13.18 0.71 13.37
C ALA A 146 12.79 1.52 14.61
N SER A 147 11.60 2.13 14.62
CA SER A 147 11.09 2.92 15.75
C SER A 147 10.91 2.08 17.01
N ILE A 148 10.40 0.84 16.89
CA ILE A 148 10.32 -0.10 18.03
C ILE A 148 11.72 -0.39 18.62
N ARG A 149 12.73 -0.59 17.79
CA ARG A 149 14.11 -0.82 18.27
C ARG A 149 14.66 0.42 18.98
N ILE A 150 14.39 1.61 18.45
CA ILE A 150 14.79 2.88 19.05
C ILE A 150 14.07 3.09 20.39
N MET A 151 12.76 2.86 20.45
CA MET A 151 11.95 2.96 21.65
C MET A 151 12.49 2.08 22.78
N LYS A 152 12.84 0.82 22.51
CA LYS A 152 13.43 -0.08 23.51
C LYS A 152 14.70 0.47 24.12
N ARG A 153 15.47 1.26 23.39
CA ARG A 153 16.73 1.86 23.85
C ARG A 153 16.52 3.22 24.52
N THR A 154 15.70 4.08 23.94
CA THR A 154 15.56 5.48 24.35
C THR A 154 14.39 5.73 25.28
N ARG A 155 13.46 4.76 25.39
CA ARG A 155 12.17 4.89 26.09
C ARG A 155 11.28 6.03 25.59
N VAL A 156 11.51 6.48 24.35
CA VAL A 156 10.63 7.45 23.69
C VAL A 156 9.35 6.70 23.28
N PRO A 157 8.17 7.10 23.76
CA PRO A 157 6.94 6.37 23.48
C PRO A 157 6.55 6.50 21.99
N VAL A 158 6.05 5.42 21.45
CA VAL A 158 5.53 5.32 20.07
C VAL A 158 4.12 4.76 20.13
N TYR A 159 3.19 5.41 19.45
CA TYR A 159 1.80 4.95 19.38
C TYR A 159 1.43 4.65 17.93
N LEU A 160 0.73 3.54 17.73
CA LEU A 160 0.10 3.20 16.47
C LEU A 160 -1.39 3.54 16.54
N MET A 161 -1.87 4.33 15.60
CA MET A 161 -3.27 4.73 15.50
C MET A 161 -3.84 4.25 14.18
N LEU A 162 -4.97 3.52 14.21
CA LEU A 162 -5.75 3.17 13.04
C LEU A 162 -6.95 4.12 12.97
N CYS A 163 -7.02 4.90 11.91
CA CYS A 163 -8.15 5.77 11.59
C CYS A 163 -9.01 5.13 10.52
N THR A 164 -10.30 4.95 10.79
CA THR A 164 -11.30 4.39 9.87
C THR A 164 -12.46 5.35 9.72
N LEU A 165 -12.97 5.54 8.50
CA LEU A 165 -14.19 6.29 8.27
C LEU A 165 -15.41 5.36 8.37
N GLU A 166 -16.28 5.61 9.34
CA GLU A 166 -17.41 4.77 9.70
C GLU A 166 -18.71 5.58 9.75
N ASP A 167 -19.86 4.93 9.56
CA ASP A 167 -21.19 5.52 9.75
C ASP A 167 -21.62 5.45 11.24
N GLU A 168 -22.80 5.94 11.56
CA GLU A 168 -23.34 5.93 12.92
C GLU A 168 -23.53 4.53 13.53
N GLU A 169 -23.53 3.48 12.70
CA GLU A 169 -23.63 2.08 13.13
C GLU A 169 -22.24 1.37 13.10
N ASP A 170 -21.14 2.14 13.12
CA ASP A 170 -19.77 1.65 13.06
C ASP A 170 -19.46 0.78 11.82
N ARG A 171 -20.19 1.00 10.72
CA ARG A 171 -19.96 0.30 9.46
C ARG A 171 -19.09 1.13 8.53
N GLN A 172 -18.12 0.48 7.90
CA GLN A 172 -17.27 1.12 6.90
C GLN A 172 -18.07 1.52 5.65
N VAL A 173 -17.59 2.56 4.95
CA VAL A 173 -18.15 3.00 3.67
C VAL A 173 -18.15 1.85 2.66
N GLN A 174 -19.32 1.44 2.18
CA GLN A 174 -19.48 0.33 1.23
C GLN A 174 -19.63 0.77 -0.23
N SER A 175 -19.98 2.03 -0.46
CA SER A 175 -20.21 2.55 -1.82
C SER A 175 -18.89 2.80 -2.54
N GLU A 176 -18.58 1.97 -3.54
CA GLU A 176 -17.35 2.06 -4.34
C GLU A 176 -17.10 3.44 -4.96
N THR A 177 -18.15 4.06 -5.51
CA THR A 177 -18.05 5.39 -6.11
C THR A 177 -17.66 6.48 -5.11
N LYS A 178 -17.92 6.28 -3.81
CA LYS A 178 -17.63 7.21 -2.73
C LYS A 178 -16.29 6.93 -2.05
N ILE A 179 -15.84 5.68 -2.08
CA ILE A 179 -14.62 5.22 -1.40
C ILE A 179 -13.40 6.06 -1.82
N ASN A 180 -13.12 6.14 -3.11
CA ASN A 180 -11.97 6.89 -3.63
C ASN A 180 -12.00 8.37 -3.26
N LYS A 181 -13.19 8.98 -3.29
CA LYS A 181 -13.37 10.38 -2.88
C LYS A 181 -13.10 10.57 -1.39
N TYR A 182 -13.69 9.71 -0.56
CA TYR A 182 -13.58 9.83 0.90
C TYR A 182 -12.19 9.44 1.40
N SER A 183 -11.54 8.46 0.77
CA SER A 183 -10.16 8.09 1.03
C SER A 183 -9.22 9.28 0.81
N ARG A 184 -9.30 9.95 -0.34
CA ARG A 184 -8.49 11.16 -0.60
C ARG A 184 -8.76 12.29 0.41
N GLN A 185 -10.02 12.48 0.79
CA GLN A 185 -10.39 13.50 1.77
C GLN A 185 -9.82 13.16 3.15
N LEU A 186 -9.94 11.90 3.58
CA LEU A 186 -9.40 11.42 4.85
C LEU A 186 -7.87 11.50 4.87
N LYS A 187 -7.19 11.06 3.79
CA LYS A 187 -5.73 11.19 3.62
C LYS A 187 -5.27 12.62 3.90
N LYS A 188 -5.90 13.59 3.23
CA LYS A 188 -5.57 15.02 3.40
C LYS A 188 -5.81 15.50 4.84
N CYS A 189 -6.93 15.10 5.45
CA CYS A 189 -7.25 15.48 6.82
C CYS A 189 -6.27 14.88 7.84
N VAL A 190 -5.86 13.62 7.63
CA VAL A 190 -4.85 12.95 8.47
C VAL A 190 -3.53 13.70 8.36
N GLY A 191 -2.98 13.86 7.15
CA GLY A 191 -1.70 14.52 6.94
C GLY A 191 -1.61 15.90 7.58
N GLU A 192 -2.65 16.74 7.42
CA GLU A 192 -2.70 18.08 8.00
C GLU A 192 -2.96 18.12 9.52
N SER A 193 -3.37 16.99 10.11
CA SER A 193 -3.72 16.91 11.54
C SER A 193 -2.59 16.38 12.41
N ILE A 194 -1.58 15.77 11.82
CA ILE A 194 -0.40 15.22 12.52
C ILE A 194 0.83 16.11 12.31
N ARG A 195 1.90 15.84 13.04
CA ARG A 195 3.14 16.62 12.96
C ARG A 195 3.97 16.17 11.76
N TYR A 196 4.88 17.01 11.30
CA TYR A 196 5.86 16.67 10.26
C TYR A 196 6.65 15.39 10.56
N SER A 197 7.00 15.16 11.82
CA SER A 197 7.72 13.96 12.27
C SER A 197 6.86 12.70 12.39
N ASP A 198 5.54 12.82 12.28
CA ASP A 198 4.64 11.69 12.35
C ASP A 198 4.46 11.07 10.95
N ILE A 199 4.25 9.77 10.90
CA ILE A 199 4.26 9.01 9.66
C ILE A 199 2.91 8.34 9.47
N TYR A 200 2.39 8.32 8.25
CA TYR A 200 1.14 7.64 7.96
C TYR A 200 1.11 6.95 6.60
N THR A 201 0.25 5.95 6.49
CA THR A 201 0.08 5.15 5.28
C THR A 201 -1.37 4.76 5.07
N SER A 202 -1.74 4.46 3.83
CA SER A 202 -3.02 3.81 3.53
C SER A 202 -2.97 2.35 4.00
N TYR A 203 -4.05 1.88 4.65
CA TYR A 203 -4.13 0.50 5.15
C TYR A 203 -5.33 -0.26 4.60
N GLY A 204 -6.44 0.41 4.35
CA GLY A 204 -7.64 -0.13 3.75
C GLY A 204 -8.36 0.91 2.89
N LYS A 205 -9.54 0.55 2.36
CA LYS A 205 -10.30 1.42 1.44
C LYS A 205 -10.50 2.85 1.96
N VAL A 206 -10.81 2.99 3.24
CA VAL A 206 -10.96 4.29 3.94
C VAL A 206 -10.29 4.22 5.32
N GLN A 207 -9.13 3.57 5.37
CA GLN A 207 -8.35 3.35 6.59
C GLN A 207 -6.93 3.86 6.42
N PHE A 208 -6.41 4.48 7.47
CA PHE A 208 -5.04 4.96 7.55
C PHE A 208 -4.39 4.52 8.86
N LEU A 209 -3.19 3.97 8.76
CA LEU A 209 -2.31 3.76 9.90
C LEU A 209 -1.45 5.00 10.09
N ILE A 210 -1.32 5.43 11.33
CA ILE A 210 -0.54 6.59 11.73
C ILE A 210 0.40 6.16 12.86
N MET A 211 1.67 6.51 12.75
CA MET A 211 2.66 6.31 13.80
C MET A 211 3.01 7.66 14.42
N LEU A 212 2.72 7.80 15.70
CA LEU A 212 2.95 8.99 16.50
C LEU A 212 4.16 8.75 17.41
N ILE A 213 5.19 9.58 17.27
CA ILE A 213 6.48 9.38 17.95
C ILE A 213 6.72 10.49 18.98
N GLY A 214 7.12 10.10 20.19
CA GLY A 214 7.51 11.06 21.22
C GLY A 214 6.37 11.91 21.78
N ILE A 215 5.15 11.35 21.81
CA ILE A 215 3.98 12.01 22.40
C ILE A 215 3.50 11.22 23.63
N LYS A 216 2.66 11.85 24.45
CA LYS A 216 1.99 11.18 25.57
C LYS A 216 0.68 10.52 25.09
N ARG A 217 0.18 9.57 25.85
CA ARG A 217 -1.09 8.88 25.56
C ARG A 217 -2.27 9.87 25.44
N GLU A 218 -2.28 10.89 26.29
CA GLU A 218 -3.32 11.93 26.29
C GLU A 218 -3.30 12.75 25.00
N ASP A 219 -2.12 12.95 24.40
CA ASP A 219 -1.97 13.68 23.13
C ASP A 219 -2.59 12.93 21.96
N CYS A 220 -2.69 11.59 22.03
CA CYS A 220 -3.38 10.80 21.01
C CYS A 220 -4.87 11.21 20.89
N GLU A 221 -5.53 11.50 22.01
CA GLU A 221 -6.92 11.97 21.99
C GLU A 221 -7.04 13.39 21.36
N ILE A 222 -6.01 14.22 21.51
CA ILE A 222 -5.96 15.52 20.84
C ILE A 222 -5.85 15.35 19.34
N VAL A 223 -5.01 14.42 18.88
CA VAL A 223 -4.83 14.09 17.46
C VAL A 223 -6.14 13.55 16.88
N LYS A 224 -6.80 12.60 17.55
CA LYS A 224 -8.12 12.06 17.14
C LYS A 224 -9.14 13.18 16.96
N LYS A 225 -9.30 14.05 17.97
CA LYS A 225 -10.24 15.18 17.91
C LYS A 225 -9.89 16.15 16.77
N ARG A 226 -8.59 16.37 16.50
CA ARG A 226 -8.13 17.22 15.41
C ARG A 226 -8.48 16.64 14.05
N ILE A 227 -8.24 15.35 13.82
CA ILE A 227 -8.60 14.65 12.58
C ILE A 227 -10.11 14.75 12.35
N ASN A 228 -10.93 14.40 13.34
CA ASN A 228 -12.39 14.49 13.25
C ASN A 228 -12.88 15.91 12.93
N ARG A 229 -12.35 16.91 13.64
CA ARG A 229 -12.70 18.32 13.40
C ARG A 229 -12.32 18.78 12.00
N GLN A 230 -11.12 18.42 11.52
CA GLN A 230 -10.66 18.75 10.17
C GLN A 230 -11.52 18.07 9.11
N PHE A 231 -11.86 16.79 9.33
CA PHE A 231 -12.71 16.04 8.42
C PHE A 231 -14.11 16.66 8.33
N ALA A 232 -14.75 16.94 9.46
CA ALA A 232 -16.06 17.57 9.52
C ALA A 232 -16.07 18.97 8.88
N LYS A 233 -15.05 19.79 9.17
CA LYS A 233 -14.92 21.14 8.59
C LYS A 233 -14.78 21.13 7.08
N LYS A 234 -13.97 20.21 6.53
CA LYS A 234 -13.71 20.12 5.08
C LYS A 234 -14.80 19.37 4.31
N ASN A 235 -15.54 18.53 5.00
CA ASN A 235 -16.51 17.62 4.38
C ASN A 235 -17.85 17.62 5.14
N PRO A 236 -18.55 18.78 5.31
CA PRO A 236 -19.72 18.87 6.19
C PRO A 236 -20.83 17.88 5.80
N ARG A 237 -21.12 17.74 4.49
CA ARG A 237 -22.15 16.79 3.99
C ARG A 237 -21.79 15.32 4.23
N VAL A 238 -20.49 15.00 4.31
CA VAL A 238 -20.02 13.63 4.59
C VAL A 238 -20.06 13.38 6.09
N ALA A 239 -19.68 14.38 6.88
CA ALA A 239 -19.67 14.33 8.33
C ALA A 239 -21.09 14.25 8.96
N GLU A 240 -22.15 14.53 8.19
CA GLU A 240 -23.54 14.26 8.59
C GLU A 240 -23.85 12.75 8.67
N LYS A 241 -23.07 11.90 8.01
CA LYS A 241 -23.31 10.45 7.90
C LYS A 241 -22.14 9.59 8.35
N TYR A 242 -20.95 10.15 8.38
CA TYR A 242 -19.72 9.43 8.64
C TYR A 242 -18.83 10.21 9.59
N HIS A 243 -18.19 9.52 10.50
CA HIS A 243 -17.19 10.06 11.40
C HIS A 243 -15.87 9.27 11.30
N VAL A 244 -14.77 9.83 11.78
CA VAL A 244 -13.48 9.14 11.82
C VAL A 244 -13.33 8.46 13.17
N ASN A 245 -13.47 7.13 13.19
CA ASN A 245 -13.15 6.32 14.33
C ASN A 245 -11.63 6.08 14.39
N SER A 246 -11.04 6.16 15.58
CA SER A 246 -9.60 5.99 15.75
C SER A 246 -9.28 5.12 16.94
N ILE A 247 -8.60 4.00 16.68
CA ILE A 247 -8.13 3.06 17.69
C ILE A 247 -6.64 3.30 17.89
N VAL A 248 -6.17 3.39 19.14
CA VAL A 248 -4.77 3.62 19.50
C VAL A 248 -4.22 2.46 20.29
N CYS A 249 -3.04 2.00 19.87
CA CYS A 249 -2.24 1.01 20.59
C CYS A 249 -0.90 1.62 20.99
N GLU A 250 -0.50 1.42 22.24
CA GLU A 250 0.84 1.72 22.73
C GLU A 250 1.76 0.55 22.36
N LEU A 251 2.97 0.85 21.93
CA LEU A 251 3.93 -0.12 21.41
C LEU A 251 5.01 -0.48 22.42
#